data_56e22834c0c3bb745663ce86118c1eb5
#
_entry.id   56e22834c0c3bb745663ce86118c1eb5
#
_cell.length_a   1.000
_cell.length_b   1.000
_cell.length_c   1.000
_cell.angle_alpha   90.00
_cell.angle_beta   90.00
_cell.angle_gamma   90.00
#
_symmetry.space_group_name_H-M   'P 1'
#
loop_
_entity.id
_entity.type
_entity.pdbx_description
1 polymer ?
#
loop_
_entity_poly.entity_id
_entity_poly.type
_entity_poly.pdbx_seq_one_letter_code
_entity_poly.pdbx_strand_id
1 'polypeptide(L)'
;MTIRKQAFMHYSEQPLLDMIEDIYKAAPPLETAGSSQRDPHNDRVSKTSWIVPEGEDNIAIFQKLFDVSVDASERAKWNFDAGILEPLQYTHYGVGDKYDWHVDQVLNDDDDNENCRKLSFTLLLNDEFEGGNLDIECGSPGSPDRVKTIDLKKGDIVFFPSYLWHRVTPVTSGERHSLVGWIQGPIWK
;
A
#
# COMPACT_ATOMS: atom_id res chain seq x y z
N MET A 1 -7.20 -31.11 -1.63
CA MET A 1 -7.22 -29.97 -0.68
C MET A 1 -7.02 -28.70 -1.52
N THR A 2 -8.08 -27.91 -1.73
CA THR A 2 -7.97 -26.70 -2.56
C THR A 2 -7.32 -25.62 -1.70
N ILE A 3 -6.09 -25.27 -2.01
CA ILE A 3 -5.39 -24.14 -1.35
C ILE A 3 -6.06 -22.87 -1.86
N ARG A 4 -6.90 -22.23 -1.05
CA ARG A 4 -7.41 -20.90 -1.38
C ARG A 4 -6.26 -19.91 -1.18
N LYS A 5 -5.87 -19.22 -2.24
CA LYS A 5 -4.99 -18.06 -2.13
C LYS A 5 -5.72 -16.98 -1.33
N GLN A 6 -5.01 -16.35 -0.41
CA GLN A 6 -5.58 -15.23 0.34
C GLN A 6 -5.63 -13.98 -0.56
N ALA A 7 -6.67 -13.17 -0.43
CA ALA A 7 -6.77 -11.93 -1.18
C ALA A 7 -5.84 -10.86 -0.60
N PHE A 8 -5.62 -10.87 0.71
CA PHE A 8 -4.70 -9.99 1.41
C PHE A 8 -4.11 -10.69 2.65
N MET A 9 -2.99 -10.17 3.15
CA MET A 9 -2.36 -10.57 4.41
C MET A 9 -2.29 -9.36 5.33
N HIS A 10 -2.70 -9.55 6.59
CA HIS A 10 -2.71 -8.51 7.62
C HIS A 10 -1.78 -8.96 8.77
N TYR A 11 -0.90 -8.06 9.17
CA TYR A 11 0.04 -8.28 10.26
C TYR A 11 -0.02 -7.13 11.26
N SER A 12 0.10 -7.48 12.54
CA SER A 12 0.28 -6.58 13.67
C SER A 12 1.52 -7.04 14.41
N GLU A 13 2.64 -6.38 14.22
CA GLU A 13 3.91 -6.77 14.82
C GLU A 13 4.59 -5.61 15.53
N GLN A 14 5.12 -5.85 16.75
CA GLN A 14 5.84 -4.84 17.54
C GLN A 14 7.00 -4.18 16.76
N PRO A 15 7.83 -4.91 15.99
CA PRO A 15 8.91 -4.27 15.21
C PRO A 15 8.45 -3.26 14.17
N LEU A 16 7.19 -3.31 13.72
CA LEU A 16 6.62 -2.31 12.81
C LEU A 16 6.20 -1.05 13.57
N LEU A 17 5.67 -1.22 14.79
CA LEU A 17 5.37 -0.10 15.68
C LEU A 17 6.64 0.70 16.03
N ASP A 18 7.74 0.00 16.32
CA ASP A 18 9.02 0.61 16.70
C ASP A 18 9.62 1.45 15.55
N MET A 19 9.29 1.14 14.30
CA MET A 19 9.76 1.88 13.12
C MET A 19 9.00 3.18 12.83
N ILE A 20 7.83 3.40 13.44
CA ILE A 20 6.96 4.52 13.08
C ILE A 20 7.64 5.88 13.28
N GLU A 21 8.36 6.04 14.39
CA GLU A 21 9.11 7.27 14.68
C GLU A 21 10.22 7.53 13.64
N ASP A 22 10.89 6.49 13.17
CA ASP A 22 11.94 6.62 12.16
C ASP A 22 11.35 6.93 10.79
N ILE A 23 10.18 6.38 10.46
CA ILE A 23 9.42 6.74 9.25
C ILE A 23 9.04 8.22 9.27
N TYR A 24 8.53 8.76 10.39
CA TYR A 24 8.20 10.17 10.50
C TYR A 24 9.42 11.09 10.34
N LYS A 25 10.58 10.68 10.88
CA LYS A 25 11.84 11.43 10.72
C LYS A 25 12.37 11.39 9.28
N ALA A 26 12.20 10.25 8.61
CA ALA A 26 12.66 10.04 7.23
C ALA A 26 11.80 10.75 6.19
N ALA A 27 10.52 11.04 6.51
CA ALA A 27 9.57 11.61 5.56
C ALA A 27 9.90 13.09 5.25
N PRO A 28 10.16 13.44 3.97
CA PRO A 28 10.31 14.83 3.55
C PRO A 28 9.02 15.64 3.72
N PRO A 29 9.06 16.98 3.54
CA PRO A 29 7.86 17.80 3.53
C PRO A 29 6.80 17.29 2.56
N LEU A 30 5.54 17.33 2.99
CA LEU A 30 4.40 16.87 2.20
C LEU A 30 4.08 17.82 1.05
N GLU A 31 3.78 17.24 -0.11
CA GLU A 31 3.29 17.93 -1.30
C GLU A 31 1.89 17.42 -1.67
N THR A 32 1.09 18.26 -2.33
CA THR A 32 -0.23 17.82 -2.84
C THR A 32 -0.05 16.70 -3.85
N ALA A 33 -0.66 15.55 -3.58
CA ALA A 33 -0.61 14.44 -4.51
C ALA A 33 -1.41 14.78 -5.77
N GLY A 34 -0.76 14.68 -6.92
CA GLY A 34 -1.45 14.74 -8.22
C GLY A 34 -2.27 13.48 -8.45
N SER A 35 -3.44 13.61 -9.08
CA SER A 35 -4.08 12.48 -9.73
C SER A 35 -3.17 12.01 -10.88
N SER A 36 -3.03 10.68 -11.06
CA SER A 36 -2.32 10.23 -12.25
C SER A 36 -3.06 10.74 -13.49
N GLN A 37 -2.36 11.41 -14.40
CA GLN A 37 -2.96 11.91 -15.67
C GLN A 37 -3.53 10.79 -16.55
N ARG A 38 -3.30 9.52 -16.17
CA ARG A 38 -3.68 8.32 -16.94
C ARG A 38 -5.08 7.80 -16.64
N ASP A 39 -5.65 8.14 -15.48
CA ASP A 39 -7.03 7.78 -15.14
C ASP A 39 -7.81 9.01 -14.71
N PRO A 40 -8.61 9.60 -15.63
CA PRO A 40 -9.44 10.76 -15.31
C PRO A 40 -10.56 10.47 -14.30
N HIS A 41 -10.78 9.20 -13.96
CA HIS A 41 -11.74 8.76 -12.94
C HIS A 41 -11.09 8.50 -11.58
N ASN A 42 -9.75 8.59 -11.51
CA ASN A 42 -9.00 8.39 -10.28
C ASN A 42 -8.98 9.68 -9.46
N ASP A 43 -10.01 9.85 -8.64
CA ASP A 43 -10.17 11.01 -7.77
C ASP A 43 -9.37 10.79 -6.48
N ARG A 44 -8.14 11.33 -6.44
CA ARG A 44 -7.26 11.33 -5.27
C ARG A 44 -7.15 12.74 -4.70
N VAL A 45 -7.48 12.87 -3.42
CA VAL A 45 -7.20 14.06 -2.62
C VAL A 45 -6.36 13.61 -1.43
N SER A 46 -5.10 14.01 -1.39
CA SER A 46 -4.15 13.69 -0.31
C SER A 46 -2.88 14.53 -0.46
N LYS A 47 -2.02 14.47 0.55
CA LYS A 47 -0.64 14.98 0.47
C LYS A 47 0.31 13.80 0.57
N THR A 48 1.43 13.87 -0.14
CA THR A 48 2.43 12.80 -0.16
C THR A 48 3.84 13.34 -0.08
N SER A 49 4.75 12.49 0.40
CA SER A 49 6.19 12.65 0.21
C SER A 49 6.83 11.28 -0.02
N TRP A 50 8.05 11.27 -0.53
CA TRP A 50 8.72 10.05 -0.95
C TRP A 50 9.99 9.85 -0.13
N ILE A 51 10.08 8.70 0.54
CA ILE A 51 11.27 8.27 1.25
C ILE A 51 12.07 7.39 0.29
N VAL A 52 13.34 7.73 0.09
CA VAL A 52 14.27 6.99 -0.76
C VAL A 52 15.24 6.17 0.09
N PRO A 53 15.81 5.05 -0.41
CA PRO A 53 16.73 4.19 0.35
C PRO A 53 18.14 4.81 0.41
N GLU A 54 18.26 6.03 0.93
CA GLU A 54 19.50 6.76 1.11
C GLU A 54 19.82 6.92 2.60
N GLY A 55 21.09 6.66 2.98
CA GLY A 55 21.50 6.65 4.38
C GLY A 55 21.15 5.36 5.13
N GLU A 56 21.87 5.10 6.22
CA GLU A 56 21.75 3.83 6.97
C GLU A 56 20.35 3.61 7.55
N ASP A 57 19.73 4.67 8.10
CA ASP A 57 18.42 4.59 8.75
C ASP A 57 17.32 4.24 7.73
N ASN A 58 17.30 4.90 6.56
CA ASN A 58 16.33 4.59 5.52
C ASN A 58 16.54 3.20 4.95
N ILE A 59 17.77 2.77 4.72
CA ILE A 59 18.10 1.42 4.25
C ILE A 59 17.54 0.37 5.22
N ALA A 60 17.66 0.57 6.53
CA ALA A 60 17.11 -0.35 7.53
C ALA A 60 15.57 -0.45 7.45
N ILE A 61 14.87 0.66 7.22
CA ILE A 61 13.42 0.69 6.99
C ILE A 61 13.06 -0.14 5.74
N PHE A 62 13.77 0.10 4.63
CA PHE A 62 13.52 -0.61 3.38
C PHE A 62 13.77 -2.10 3.50
N GLN A 63 14.88 -2.51 4.12
CA GLN A 63 15.21 -3.92 4.32
C GLN A 63 14.13 -4.62 5.14
N LYS A 64 13.70 -4.03 6.26
CA LYS A 64 12.65 -4.62 7.11
C LYS A 64 11.33 -4.78 6.36
N LEU A 65 10.90 -3.76 5.62
CA LEU A 65 9.65 -3.82 4.88
C LEU A 65 9.73 -4.81 3.70
N PHE A 66 10.87 -4.91 3.04
CA PHE A 66 11.09 -5.90 2.00
C PHE A 66 10.98 -7.32 2.55
N ASP A 67 11.67 -7.62 3.67
CA ASP A 67 11.66 -8.95 4.30
C ASP A 67 10.24 -9.37 4.71
N VAL A 68 9.48 -8.47 5.35
CA VAL A 68 8.08 -8.74 5.73
C VAL A 68 7.19 -8.92 4.49
N SER A 69 7.46 -8.21 3.41
CA SER A 69 6.72 -8.35 2.15
C SER A 69 6.95 -9.73 1.49
N VAL A 70 8.18 -10.20 1.50
CA VAL A 70 8.52 -11.55 0.99
C VAL A 70 7.83 -12.62 1.83
N ASP A 71 7.93 -12.54 3.17
CA ASP A 71 7.23 -13.47 4.09
C ASP A 71 5.71 -13.47 3.83
N ALA A 72 5.10 -12.29 3.67
CA ALA A 72 3.67 -12.17 3.36
C ALA A 72 3.30 -12.87 2.04
N SER A 73 4.09 -12.67 0.99
CA SER A 73 3.86 -13.30 -0.32
C SER A 73 3.97 -14.84 -0.25
N GLU A 74 4.94 -15.36 0.50
CA GLU A 74 5.13 -16.79 0.70
C GLU A 74 3.96 -17.42 1.48
N ARG A 75 3.58 -16.82 2.61
CA ARG A 75 2.46 -17.30 3.45
C ARG A 75 1.12 -17.25 2.70
N ALA A 76 0.88 -16.20 1.93
CA ALA A 76 -0.32 -16.06 1.11
C ALA A 76 -0.32 -16.99 -0.11
N LYS A 77 0.81 -17.61 -0.43
CA LYS A 77 1.02 -18.46 -1.61
C LYS A 77 0.78 -17.74 -2.92
N TRP A 78 1.10 -16.45 -2.94
CA TRP A 78 1.06 -15.68 -4.18
C TRP A 78 2.21 -16.05 -5.11
N ASN A 79 3.38 -16.41 -4.56
CA ASN A 79 4.58 -16.82 -5.28
C ASN A 79 5.02 -15.78 -6.31
N PHE A 80 4.97 -14.51 -5.94
CA PHE A 80 5.49 -13.45 -6.77
C PHE A 80 7.02 -13.51 -6.82
N ASP A 81 7.57 -13.32 -8.02
CA ASP A 81 8.99 -13.06 -8.20
C ASP A 81 9.23 -11.59 -7.81
N ALA A 82 9.56 -11.39 -6.52
CA ALA A 82 9.75 -10.05 -5.93
C ALA A 82 11.21 -9.61 -6.14
N GLY A 83 11.39 -8.46 -6.79
CA GLY A 83 12.72 -7.97 -7.14
C GLY A 83 13.10 -6.67 -6.45
N ILE A 84 12.28 -5.63 -6.56
CA ILE A 84 12.63 -4.26 -6.19
C ILE A 84 11.51 -3.66 -5.34
N LEU A 85 11.88 -3.11 -4.18
CA LEU A 85 11.00 -2.21 -3.41
C LEU A 85 11.19 -0.79 -3.95
N GLU A 86 10.09 -0.20 -4.43
CA GLU A 86 10.08 1.19 -4.88
C GLU A 86 10.32 2.17 -3.73
N PRO A 87 10.66 3.45 -4.01
CA PRO A 87 10.59 4.50 -2.98
C PRO A 87 9.25 4.46 -2.24
N LEU A 88 9.32 4.62 -0.92
CA LEU A 88 8.14 4.53 -0.06
C LEU A 88 7.35 5.83 -0.09
N GLN A 89 6.04 5.73 -0.23
CA GLN A 89 5.15 6.89 -0.23
C GLN A 89 4.56 7.11 1.17
N TYR A 90 5.04 8.14 1.87
CA TYR A 90 4.36 8.66 3.04
C TYR A 90 3.15 9.47 2.59
N THR A 91 1.97 9.12 3.10
CA THR A 91 0.69 9.71 2.67
C THR A 91 -0.08 10.26 3.87
N HIS A 92 -0.60 11.46 3.71
CA HIS A 92 -1.44 12.18 4.66
C HIS A 92 -2.81 12.47 4.03
N TYR A 93 -3.87 12.17 4.78
CA TYR A 93 -5.25 12.48 4.45
C TYR A 93 -5.85 13.31 5.60
N GLY A 94 -6.29 14.53 5.27
CA GLY A 94 -7.10 15.37 6.16
C GLY A 94 -8.58 15.06 6.04
N VAL A 95 -9.43 15.78 6.77
CA VAL A 95 -10.89 15.61 6.71
C VAL A 95 -11.41 15.88 5.30
N GLY A 96 -12.15 14.93 4.74
CA GLY A 96 -12.67 14.94 3.37
C GLY A 96 -11.74 14.33 2.33
N ASP A 97 -10.45 14.15 2.66
CA ASP A 97 -9.49 13.55 1.75
C ASP A 97 -9.77 12.05 1.57
N LYS A 98 -9.49 11.56 0.38
CA LYS A 98 -9.77 10.19 -0.06
C LYS A 98 -8.85 9.77 -1.19
N TYR A 99 -8.90 8.48 -1.54
CA TYR A 99 -8.36 7.96 -2.79
C TYR A 99 -9.36 6.93 -3.33
N ASP A 100 -10.00 7.23 -4.44
CA ASP A 100 -11.08 6.41 -4.99
C ASP A 100 -10.56 5.08 -5.57
N TRP A 101 -11.45 4.24 -6.06
CA TRP A 101 -11.13 2.92 -6.59
C TRP A 101 -10.06 2.96 -7.67
N HIS A 102 -8.97 2.22 -7.47
CA HIS A 102 -7.85 2.11 -8.39
C HIS A 102 -7.14 0.77 -8.23
N VAL A 103 -6.25 0.48 -9.15
CA VAL A 103 -5.25 -0.58 -9.07
C VAL A 103 -3.86 0.04 -9.12
N ASP A 104 -2.91 -0.58 -8.44
CA ASP A 104 -1.52 -0.11 -8.43
C ASP A 104 -0.71 -0.67 -9.60
N GLN A 105 -1.12 -1.82 -10.12
CA GLN A 105 -0.49 -2.44 -11.28
C GLN A 105 -0.97 -1.75 -12.56
N VAL A 106 -0.06 -1.10 -13.25
CA VAL A 106 -0.30 -0.54 -14.58
C VAL A 106 0.60 -1.30 -15.56
N LEU A 107 -0.02 -1.89 -16.58
CA LEU A 107 0.67 -2.48 -17.72
C LEU A 107 0.57 -1.48 -18.86
N ASN A 108 1.70 -0.92 -19.29
CA ASN A 108 1.75 0.02 -20.40
C ASN A 108 2.31 -0.71 -21.62
N ASP A 109 1.58 -0.66 -22.73
CA ASP A 109 2.01 -1.22 -24.01
C ASP A 109 3.22 -0.48 -24.61
N ASP A 110 3.46 0.77 -24.16
CA ASP A 110 4.53 1.64 -24.65
C ASP A 110 5.76 1.69 -23.72
N ASP A 111 5.79 0.86 -22.67
CA ASP A 111 6.86 0.90 -21.68
C ASP A 111 7.79 -0.31 -21.89
N ASP A 112 9.05 -0.05 -22.27
CA ASP A 112 10.11 -1.09 -22.37
C ASP A 112 10.46 -1.68 -20.97
N ASN A 113 9.68 -1.33 -19.94
CA ASN A 113 9.88 -1.82 -18.59
C ASN A 113 9.41 -3.27 -18.48
N GLU A 114 10.35 -4.19 -18.29
CA GLU A 114 10.08 -5.62 -18.09
C GLU A 114 9.45 -5.93 -16.73
N ASN A 115 9.34 -4.94 -15.82
CA ASN A 115 8.80 -5.09 -14.47
C ASN A 115 7.48 -4.32 -14.31
N CYS A 116 6.61 -4.85 -13.44
CA CYS A 116 5.43 -4.16 -12.96
C CYS A 116 5.27 -4.37 -11.44
N ARG A 117 4.44 -3.56 -10.80
CA ARG A 117 4.07 -3.74 -9.39
C ARG A 117 3.33 -5.07 -9.21
N LYS A 118 3.84 -5.93 -8.35
CA LYS A 118 3.27 -7.24 -8.01
C LYS A 118 2.55 -7.23 -6.68
N LEU A 119 3.15 -6.56 -5.72
CA LEU A 119 2.69 -6.53 -4.35
C LEU A 119 2.63 -5.10 -3.86
N SER A 120 1.49 -4.72 -3.31
CA SER A 120 1.26 -3.46 -2.63
C SER A 120 1.14 -3.69 -1.14
N PHE A 121 1.57 -2.71 -0.35
CA PHE A 121 1.26 -2.69 1.07
C PHE A 121 0.89 -1.30 1.57
N THR A 122 0.15 -1.28 2.67
CA THR A 122 -0.15 -0.09 3.46
C THR A 122 0.16 -0.38 4.92
N LEU A 123 1.06 0.40 5.53
CA LEU A 123 1.34 0.44 6.97
C LEU A 123 0.64 1.66 7.55
N LEU A 124 -0.24 1.46 8.54
CA LEU A 124 -0.94 2.55 9.23
C LEU A 124 -0.05 3.13 10.32
N LEU A 125 0.17 4.46 10.29
CA LEU A 125 1.12 5.13 11.18
C LEU A 125 0.48 5.76 12.42
N ASN A 126 -0.85 5.99 12.40
CA ASN A 126 -1.61 6.54 13.52
C ASN A 126 -3.03 5.97 13.54
N ASP A 127 -3.78 6.22 14.60
CA ASP A 127 -5.17 5.76 14.80
C ASP A 127 -6.12 6.83 15.35
N GLU A 128 -5.66 8.10 15.40
CA GLU A 128 -6.42 9.24 15.92
C GLU A 128 -7.25 9.91 14.81
N PHE A 129 -8.06 9.10 14.09
CA PHE A 129 -8.95 9.56 13.02
C PHE A 129 -10.19 8.65 12.90
N GLU A 130 -11.20 9.13 12.16
CA GLU A 130 -12.39 8.37 11.79
C GLU A 130 -12.58 8.39 10.27
N GLY A 131 -13.22 7.36 9.70
CA GLY A 131 -13.28 7.15 8.27
C GLY A 131 -11.93 6.69 7.72
N GLY A 132 -11.55 7.08 6.50
CA GLY A 132 -10.27 6.73 5.91
C GLY A 132 -9.98 5.23 5.82
N ASN A 133 -11.04 4.41 5.73
CA ASN A 133 -10.91 2.95 5.70
C ASN A 133 -10.27 2.49 4.39
N LEU A 134 -9.44 1.45 4.47
CA LEU A 134 -8.94 0.74 3.30
C LEU A 134 -9.96 -0.34 2.90
N ASP A 135 -10.56 -0.19 1.72
CA ASP A 135 -11.41 -1.19 1.10
C ASP A 135 -10.64 -1.92 -0.01
N ILE A 136 -10.76 -3.25 -0.06
CA ILE A 136 -10.17 -4.10 -1.11
C ILE A 136 -11.27 -4.95 -1.74
N GLU A 137 -11.31 -4.96 -3.08
CA GLU A 137 -12.19 -5.83 -3.83
C GLU A 137 -11.57 -7.22 -3.99
N CYS A 138 -12.14 -8.22 -3.34
CA CYS A 138 -11.61 -9.58 -3.34
C CYS A 138 -12.66 -10.67 -3.62
N GLY A 139 -13.89 -10.29 -3.87
CA GLY A 139 -15.00 -11.20 -4.18
C GLY A 139 -15.46 -11.13 -5.63
N SER A 140 -16.30 -12.08 -6.02
CA SER A 140 -16.91 -12.10 -7.36
C SER A 140 -17.92 -10.96 -7.53
N PRO A 141 -18.09 -10.41 -8.76
CA PRO A 141 -19.16 -9.47 -9.05
C PRO A 141 -20.53 -10.01 -8.59
N GLY A 142 -21.30 -9.20 -7.89
CA GLY A 142 -22.62 -9.60 -7.35
C GLY A 142 -22.57 -10.34 -6.00
N SER A 143 -21.40 -10.68 -5.48
CA SER A 143 -21.26 -11.21 -4.11
C SER A 143 -21.46 -10.10 -3.07
N PRO A 144 -22.20 -10.33 -1.97
CA PRO A 144 -22.28 -9.38 -0.86
C PRO A 144 -20.90 -9.16 -0.19
N ASP A 145 -20.00 -10.14 -0.32
CA ASP A 145 -18.65 -10.09 0.21
C ASP A 145 -17.60 -9.63 -0.81
N ARG A 146 -18.03 -8.94 -1.88
CA ARG A 146 -17.14 -8.46 -2.93
C ARG A 146 -16.05 -7.53 -2.40
N VAL A 147 -16.41 -6.62 -1.52
CA VAL A 147 -15.50 -5.65 -0.91
C VAL A 147 -15.29 -6.02 0.55
N LYS A 148 -14.02 -6.00 0.96
CA LYS A 148 -13.62 -6.12 2.36
C LYS A 148 -13.04 -4.81 2.84
N THR A 149 -13.64 -4.24 3.87
CA THR A 149 -13.06 -3.13 4.64
C THR A 149 -12.07 -3.71 5.64
N ILE A 150 -10.85 -3.24 5.60
CA ILE A 150 -9.77 -3.71 6.47
C ILE A 150 -9.72 -2.81 7.70
N ASP A 151 -9.97 -3.41 8.86
CA ASP A 151 -9.84 -2.73 10.15
C ASP A 151 -8.35 -2.71 10.55
N LEU A 152 -7.69 -1.57 10.33
CA LEU A 152 -6.27 -1.34 10.63
C LEU A 152 -6.13 -0.48 11.87
N LYS A 153 -5.14 -0.83 12.70
CA LYS A 153 -4.68 -0.04 13.84
C LYS A 153 -3.28 0.48 13.58
N LYS A 154 -2.85 1.46 14.34
CA LYS A 154 -1.46 1.95 14.31
C LYS A 154 -0.47 0.79 14.40
N GLY A 155 0.46 0.71 13.46
CA GLY A 155 1.46 -0.35 13.33
C GLY A 155 1.00 -1.58 12.56
N ASP A 156 -0.28 -1.66 12.16
CA ASP A 156 -0.76 -2.72 11.29
C ASP A 156 -0.31 -2.47 9.85
N ILE A 157 0.16 -3.53 9.21
CA ILE A 157 0.47 -3.54 7.79
C ILE A 157 -0.40 -4.56 7.06
N VAL A 158 -0.92 -4.18 5.91
CA VAL A 158 -1.66 -5.07 5.01
C VAL A 158 -0.98 -5.15 3.67
N PHE A 159 -0.83 -6.37 3.18
CA PHE A 159 -0.28 -6.70 1.86
C PHE A 159 -1.37 -7.26 0.97
N PHE A 160 -1.35 -6.88 -0.32
CA PHE A 160 -2.27 -7.40 -1.33
C PHE A 160 -1.66 -7.33 -2.73
N PRO A 161 -2.07 -8.22 -3.65
CA PRO A 161 -1.66 -8.15 -5.05
C PRO A 161 -2.00 -6.80 -5.69
N SER A 162 -1.05 -6.18 -6.37
CA SER A 162 -1.19 -4.83 -6.93
C SER A 162 -2.29 -4.68 -7.99
N TYR A 163 -2.79 -5.80 -8.52
CA TYR A 163 -3.90 -5.82 -9.48
C TYR A 163 -5.29 -5.77 -8.84
N LEU A 164 -5.40 -5.85 -7.50
CA LEU A 164 -6.69 -5.75 -6.83
C LEU A 164 -7.16 -4.30 -6.77
N TRP A 165 -8.43 -4.11 -7.09
CA TRP A 165 -9.10 -2.83 -6.87
C TRP A 165 -9.16 -2.52 -5.39
N HIS A 166 -8.75 -1.31 -5.03
CA HIS A 166 -8.77 -0.84 -3.65
C HIS A 166 -9.00 0.68 -3.60
N ARG A 167 -9.36 1.16 -2.42
CA ARG A 167 -9.57 2.60 -2.18
C ARG A 167 -9.32 2.96 -0.73
N VAL A 168 -9.12 4.24 -0.47
CA VAL A 168 -9.21 4.85 0.85
C VAL A 168 -10.48 5.69 0.88
N THR A 169 -11.43 5.36 1.77
CA THR A 169 -12.67 6.11 1.95
C THR A 169 -12.38 7.51 2.52
N PRO A 170 -13.31 8.49 2.40
CA PRO A 170 -13.09 9.79 2.99
C PRO A 170 -12.81 9.73 4.50
N VAL A 171 -11.81 10.49 4.96
CA VAL A 171 -11.58 10.75 6.38
C VAL A 171 -12.69 11.66 6.88
N THR A 172 -13.33 11.31 7.99
CA THR A 172 -14.46 12.06 8.54
C THR A 172 -14.08 12.90 9.76
N SER A 173 -13.00 12.53 10.45
CA SER A 173 -12.47 13.25 11.61
C SER A 173 -10.97 12.95 11.79
N GLY A 174 -10.20 13.90 12.28
CA GLY A 174 -8.76 13.75 12.49
C GLY A 174 -7.93 13.76 11.20
N GLU A 175 -6.75 13.18 11.27
CA GLU A 175 -5.80 13.07 10.16
C GLU A 175 -5.29 11.63 10.08
N ARG A 176 -5.26 11.04 8.89
CA ARG A 176 -4.78 9.68 8.65
C ARG A 176 -3.41 9.72 8.00
N HIS A 177 -2.45 9.04 8.62
CA HIS A 177 -1.08 8.89 8.13
C HIS A 177 -0.80 7.43 7.79
N SER A 178 -0.22 7.18 6.62
CA SER A 178 0.17 5.84 6.20
C SER A 178 1.45 5.85 5.37
N LEU A 179 2.19 4.74 5.42
CA LEU A 179 3.27 4.45 4.52
C LEU A 179 2.81 3.40 3.51
N VAL A 180 2.94 3.72 2.24
CA VAL A 180 2.58 2.84 1.13
C VAL A 180 3.84 2.44 0.39
N GLY A 181 3.92 1.19 -0.03
CA GLY A 181 5.03 0.71 -0.83
C GLY A 181 4.62 -0.36 -1.82
N TRP A 182 5.46 -0.54 -2.83
CA TRP A 182 5.24 -1.46 -3.93
C TRP A 182 6.48 -2.28 -4.21
N ILE A 183 6.28 -3.57 -4.40
CA ILE A 183 7.32 -4.47 -4.86
C ILE A 183 7.09 -4.81 -6.32
N GLN A 184 8.09 -4.51 -7.12
CA GLN A 184 8.10 -4.84 -8.54
C GLN A 184 8.71 -6.23 -8.79
N GLY A 185 8.30 -6.81 -9.89
CA GLY A 185 8.87 -8.03 -10.46
C GLY A 185 8.51 -8.15 -11.93
N PRO A 186 9.04 -9.18 -12.62
CA PRO A 186 8.82 -9.39 -14.05
C PRO A 186 7.35 -9.42 -14.43
N ILE A 187 6.98 -8.83 -15.56
CA ILE A 187 5.57 -8.75 -16.01
C ILE A 187 4.97 -10.15 -16.13
N TRP A 188 5.62 -11.05 -16.84
CA TRP A 188 5.22 -12.47 -16.97
C TRP A 188 6.47 -13.35 -17.17
N LYS A 189 6.42 -14.57 -16.66
CA LYS A 189 7.33 -15.68 -17.02
C LYS A 189 6.51 -16.86 -17.47
#